data_26f47b2417a14e9218cc05b1b272cd6c
#
_entry.id   26f47b2417a14e9218cc05b1b272cd6c
#
_cell.length_a   1.000
_cell.length_b   1.000
_cell.length_c   1.000
_cell.angle_alpha   90.00
_cell.angle_beta   90.00
_cell.angle_gamma   90.00
#
_symmetry.space_group_name_H-M   'P 1'
#
loop_
_entity.id
_entity.type
_entity.pdbx_description
1 polymer ?
#
loop_
_entity_poly.entity_id
_entity_poly.type
_entity_poly.pdbx_seq_one_letter_code
_entity_poly.pdbx_strand_id
1 'polypeptide(L)'
;GKTEVIATPGGGPNGLAIGPDGALWVCNNGGFIYTDMDGLLIPGNCPDDYDGGRIERVDLSTGKVDRVLDTVGGHPLKGPNDLVFDKAGNLYFTDHGKTYSRHRDFGGLFFLAHGASEAKELDFHYSSPNGVGLAPDEQTVFMADTMTGRMWAFDLESPGIIKPASPFNGGRVVATMPGLQYFDSLAMTAAGNVCVATILNGGITTITPGGDFHHTAF
;
A
#
# COMPACT_ATOMS: atom_id res chain seq x y z
N GLY A 1 -21.74 -18.44 -0.62
CA GLY A 1 -22.43 -17.14 -0.68
C GLY A 1 -22.68 -16.74 -2.13
N LYS A 2 -23.52 -15.75 -2.34
CA LYS A 2 -23.67 -15.12 -3.67
C LYS A 2 -22.60 -14.03 -3.80
N THR A 3 -21.96 -13.95 -4.97
CA THR A 3 -21.09 -12.82 -5.35
C THR A 3 -21.99 -11.71 -5.91
N GLU A 4 -21.74 -10.49 -5.46
CA GLU A 4 -22.41 -9.28 -5.96
C GLU A 4 -21.35 -8.27 -6.39
N VAL A 5 -21.52 -7.67 -7.56
CA VAL A 5 -20.67 -6.58 -8.05
C VAL A 5 -21.27 -5.26 -7.57
N ILE A 6 -20.56 -4.56 -6.69
CA ILE A 6 -21.01 -3.28 -6.12
C ILE A 6 -20.69 -2.12 -7.07
N ALA A 7 -19.48 -2.11 -7.65
CA ALA A 7 -19.03 -1.02 -8.53
C ALA A 7 -18.00 -1.54 -9.55
N THR A 8 -17.78 -0.77 -10.61
CA THR A 8 -16.76 -1.02 -11.63
C THR A 8 -15.98 0.27 -11.87
N PRO A 9 -14.97 0.58 -11.03
CA PRO A 9 -14.23 1.84 -11.11
C PRO A 9 -13.30 1.97 -12.32
N GLY A 10 -13.03 0.85 -13.02
CA GLY A 10 -12.03 0.81 -14.08
C GLY A 10 -10.59 0.87 -13.55
N GLY A 11 -9.61 1.01 -14.45
CA GLY A 11 -8.19 1.02 -14.10
C GLY A 11 -7.74 -0.27 -13.42
N GLY A 12 -7.10 -0.15 -12.25
CA GLY A 12 -6.60 -1.27 -11.45
C GLY A 12 -6.92 -1.08 -9.96
N PRO A 13 -8.16 -1.35 -9.50
CA PRO A 13 -8.47 -1.39 -8.08
C PRO A 13 -7.57 -2.42 -7.39
N ASN A 14 -6.96 -2.03 -6.27
CA ASN A 14 -6.00 -2.87 -5.54
C ASN A 14 -6.35 -2.89 -4.05
N GLY A 15 -5.60 -2.20 -3.18
CA GLY A 15 -5.89 -2.14 -1.75
C GLY A 15 -7.25 -1.50 -1.45
N LEU A 16 -7.96 -2.08 -0.49
CA LEU A 16 -9.35 -1.73 -0.16
C LEU A 16 -9.54 -1.69 1.36
N ALA A 17 -10.20 -0.66 1.88
CA ALA A 17 -10.63 -0.60 3.27
C ALA A 17 -11.97 0.12 3.44
N ILE A 18 -12.74 -0.25 4.45
CA ILE A 18 -13.92 0.51 4.86
C ILE A 18 -13.46 1.75 5.63
N GLY A 19 -13.80 2.90 5.10
CA GLY A 19 -13.48 4.18 5.72
C GLY A 19 -14.37 4.53 6.91
N PRO A 20 -14.05 5.60 7.66
CA PRO A 20 -14.82 6.03 8.83
C PRO A 20 -16.25 6.46 8.49
N ASP A 21 -16.52 6.76 7.23
CA ASP A 21 -17.83 7.10 6.68
C ASP A 21 -18.66 5.88 6.23
N GLY A 22 -18.15 4.66 6.42
CA GLY A 22 -18.77 3.41 6.01
C GLY A 22 -18.70 3.11 4.51
N ALA A 23 -18.05 3.95 3.71
CA ALA A 23 -17.80 3.71 2.31
C ALA A 23 -16.55 2.83 2.10
N LEU A 24 -16.43 2.23 0.93
CA LEU A 24 -15.23 1.51 0.54
C LEU A 24 -14.23 2.47 -0.12
N TRP A 25 -13.06 2.59 0.48
CA TRP A 25 -11.95 3.35 -0.07
C TRP A 25 -11.02 2.43 -0.84
N VAL A 26 -10.49 2.90 -1.97
CA VAL A 26 -9.81 2.08 -2.96
C VAL A 26 -8.54 2.77 -3.42
N CYS A 27 -7.41 2.08 -3.31
CA CYS A 27 -6.21 2.41 -4.06
C CYS A 27 -6.39 1.91 -5.49
N ASN A 28 -6.50 2.80 -6.45
CA ASN A 28 -6.56 2.45 -7.87
C ASN A 28 -5.24 2.79 -8.55
N ASN A 29 -4.52 1.76 -8.95
CA ASN A 29 -3.18 1.90 -9.55
C ASN A 29 -3.21 2.15 -11.07
N GLY A 30 -4.37 2.27 -11.69
CA GLY A 30 -4.54 2.49 -13.13
C GLY A 30 -4.32 1.26 -14.01
N GLY A 31 -4.08 0.08 -13.42
CA GLY A 31 -3.96 -1.20 -14.14
C GLY A 31 -2.53 -1.60 -14.50
N PHE A 32 -2.40 -2.81 -15.03
CA PHE A 32 -1.17 -3.43 -15.50
C PHE A 32 -1.40 -4.17 -16.82
N ILE A 33 -0.34 -4.35 -17.61
CA ILE A 33 -0.30 -5.39 -18.64
C ILE A 33 -0.07 -6.71 -17.90
N TYR A 34 -1.00 -7.66 -18.03
CA TYR A 34 -0.89 -8.97 -17.40
C TYR A 34 -0.31 -9.99 -18.37
N THR A 35 0.57 -10.84 -17.88
CA THR A 35 1.06 -12.02 -18.58
C THR A 35 0.43 -13.26 -17.94
N ASP A 36 -0.21 -14.10 -18.75
CA ASP A 36 -0.71 -15.40 -18.30
C ASP A 36 0.47 -16.40 -18.28
N MET A 37 0.70 -16.97 -17.11
CA MET A 37 1.68 -18.03 -16.88
C MET A 37 0.94 -19.25 -16.30
N ASP A 38 0.44 -20.10 -17.17
CA ASP A 38 -0.31 -21.33 -16.82
C ASP A 38 -1.54 -21.05 -15.92
N GLY A 39 -2.30 -19.99 -16.25
CA GLY A 39 -3.50 -19.57 -15.53
C GLY A 39 -3.25 -18.62 -14.36
N LEU A 40 -1.99 -18.30 -14.08
CA LEU A 40 -1.60 -17.26 -13.12
C LEU A 40 -1.34 -15.95 -13.86
N LEU A 41 -2.14 -14.91 -13.59
CA LEU A 41 -1.98 -13.59 -14.17
C LEU A 41 -0.91 -12.79 -13.40
N ILE A 42 0.25 -12.60 -14.02
CA ILE A 42 1.36 -11.84 -13.44
C ILE A 42 1.28 -10.40 -13.89
N PRO A 43 1.22 -9.42 -12.97
CA PRO A 43 1.24 -7.99 -13.29
C PRO A 43 2.63 -7.59 -13.81
N GLY A 44 2.65 -6.79 -14.87
CA GLY A 44 3.86 -6.35 -15.55
C GLY A 44 3.94 -4.83 -15.69
N ASN A 45 4.15 -4.38 -16.91
CA ASN A 45 4.33 -2.96 -17.24
C ASN A 45 3.04 -2.15 -17.12
N CYS A 46 3.21 -0.83 -17.08
CA CYS A 46 2.13 0.15 -17.23
C CYS A 46 1.40 -0.06 -18.56
N PRO A 47 0.06 -0.14 -18.59
CA PRO A 47 -0.70 -0.30 -19.82
C PRO A 47 -0.76 1.00 -20.61
N ASP A 48 -1.05 0.88 -21.93
CA ASP A 48 -1.11 2.04 -22.82
C ASP A 48 -2.29 2.96 -22.55
N ASP A 49 -3.37 2.44 -21.95
CA ASP A 49 -4.58 3.18 -21.56
C ASP A 49 -4.55 3.70 -20.11
N TYR A 50 -3.37 3.70 -19.49
CA TYR A 50 -3.19 4.23 -18.13
C TYR A 50 -3.56 5.71 -18.04
N ASP A 51 -4.51 6.04 -17.16
CA ASP A 51 -5.06 7.38 -16.93
C ASP A 51 -4.66 8.01 -15.57
N GLY A 52 -3.66 7.43 -14.90
CA GLY A 52 -3.17 7.88 -13.61
C GLY A 52 -3.58 6.99 -12.44
N GLY A 53 -2.77 7.06 -11.37
CA GLY A 53 -3.10 6.49 -10.07
C GLY A 53 -4.04 7.40 -9.30
N ARG A 54 -4.89 6.82 -8.43
CA ARG A 54 -5.87 7.60 -7.67
C ARG A 54 -6.37 6.88 -6.43
N ILE A 55 -6.86 7.64 -5.46
CA ILE A 55 -7.68 7.13 -4.36
C ILE A 55 -9.14 7.39 -4.72
N GLU A 56 -9.96 6.34 -4.64
CA GLU A 56 -11.38 6.40 -4.93
C GLU A 56 -12.19 6.02 -3.69
N ARG A 57 -13.43 6.49 -3.66
CA ARG A 57 -14.42 6.19 -2.63
C ARG A 57 -15.66 5.62 -3.30
N VAL A 58 -16.09 4.45 -2.87
CA VAL A 58 -17.26 3.77 -3.40
C VAL A 58 -18.36 3.77 -2.34
N ASP A 59 -19.50 4.34 -2.67
CA ASP A 59 -20.71 4.24 -1.86
C ASP A 59 -21.30 2.83 -2.03
N LEU A 60 -21.30 2.05 -0.95
CA LEU A 60 -21.73 0.65 -0.97
C LEU A 60 -23.24 0.46 -1.25
N SER A 61 -24.04 1.50 -1.05
CA SER A 61 -25.50 1.43 -1.25
C SER A 61 -25.89 1.74 -2.69
N THR A 62 -25.13 2.56 -3.39
CA THR A 62 -25.43 3.05 -4.73
C THR A 62 -24.48 2.56 -5.79
N GLY A 63 -23.29 2.08 -5.40
CA GLY A 63 -22.19 1.75 -6.30
C GLY A 63 -21.50 2.98 -6.92
N LYS A 64 -21.86 4.19 -6.47
CA LYS A 64 -21.25 5.43 -6.99
C LYS A 64 -19.76 5.46 -6.61
N VAL A 65 -18.92 5.74 -7.61
CA VAL A 65 -17.49 5.90 -7.45
C VAL A 65 -17.14 7.39 -7.54
N ASP A 66 -16.52 7.93 -6.50
CA ASP A 66 -16.00 9.28 -6.47
C ASP A 66 -14.47 9.24 -6.42
N ARG A 67 -13.79 9.98 -7.29
CA ARG A 67 -12.33 10.20 -7.22
C ARG A 67 -12.07 11.19 -6.09
N VAL A 68 -11.31 10.77 -5.08
CA VAL A 68 -11.00 11.58 -3.89
C VAL A 68 -9.70 12.32 -4.08
N LEU A 69 -8.67 11.64 -4.62
CA LEU A 69 -7.32 12.15 -4.70
C LEU A 69 -6.60 11.51 -5.88
N ASP A 70 -5.88 12.29 -6.67
CA ASP A 70 -5.00 11.83 -7.75
C ASP A 70 -3.63 12.53 -7.76
N THR A 71 -3.44 13.50 -6.87
CA THR A 71 -2.20 14.27 -6.72
C THR A 71 -1.86 14.48 -5.26
N VAL A 72 -0.57 14.57 -4.93
CA VAL A 72 -0.06 14.95 -3.61
C VAL A 72 1.07 15.96 -3.81
N GLY A 73 0.98 17.13 -3.17
CA GLY A 73 2.00 18.17 -3.28
C GLY A 73 2.23 18.66 -4.73
N GLY A 74 1.21 18.58 -5.59
CA GLY A 74 1.30 18.92 -7.01
C GLY A 74 1.87 17.82 -7.90
N HIS A 75 2.24 16.65 -7.35
CA HIS A 75 2.73 15.50 -8.08
C HIS A 75 1.61 14.46 -8.28
N PRO A 76 1.39 13.95 -9.51
CA PRO A 76 0.38 12.93 -9.75
C PRO A 76 0.76 11.61 -9.08
N LEU A 77 -0.20 10.96 -8.44
CA LEU A 77 -0.08 9.58 -7.98
C LEU A 77 0.15 8.65 -9.18
N LYS A 78 1.00 7.65 -8.99
CA LYS A 78 1.40 6.72 -10.05
C LYS A 78 0.73 5.36 -9.93
N GLY A 79 0.84 4.72 -8.79
CA GLY A 79 0.29 3.40 -8.56
C GLY A 79 -0.11 3.19 -7.11
N PRO A 80 -1.10 3.93 -6.57
CA PRO A 80 -1.59 3.66 -5.23
C PRO A 80 -1.86 2.17 -5.05
N ASN A 81 -1.32 1.61 -3.96
CA ASN A 81 -1.30 0.16 -3.79
C ASN A 81 -2.15 -0.32 -2.62
N ASP A 82 -1.83 0.09 -1.41
CA ASP A 82 -2.53 -0.36 -0.20
C ASP A 82 -2.85 0.81 0.72
N LEU A 83 -3.79 0.62 1.64
CA LEU A 83 -4.27 1.68 2.51
C LEU A 83 -4.77 1.16 3.86
N VAL A 84 -4.63 1.99 4.90
CA VAL A 84 -5.13 1.72 6.25
C VAL A 84 -5.62 3.00 6.91
N PHE A 85 -6.72 2.89 7.67
CA PHE A 85 -7.21 3.98 8.51
C PHE A 85 -6.74 3.81 9.95
N ASP A 86 -6.39 4.93 10.61
CA ASP A 86 -6.27 4.97 12.07
C ASP A 86 -7.65 5.14 12.74
N LYS A 87 -7.69 5.04 14.06
CA LYS A 87 -8.94 5.17 14.85
C LYS A 87 -9.57 6.56 14.77
N ALA A 88 -8.79 7.59 14.43
CA ALA A 88 -9.28 8.95 14.21
C ALA A 88 -9.85 9.15 12.80
N GLY A 89 -9.72 8.15 11.93
CA GLY A 89 -10.21 8.18 10.55
C GLY A 89 -9.23 8.80 9.56
N ASN A 90 -7.96 9.01 9.95
CA ASN A 90 -6.94 9.43 9.01
C ASN A 90 -6.50 8.24 8.14
N LEU A 91 -6.18 8.52 6.88
CA LEU A 91 -5.75 7.54 5.90
C LEU A 91 -4.23 7.57 5.73
N TYR A 92 -3.60 6.41 5.83
CA TYR A 92 -2.24 6.15 5.37
C TYR A 92 -2.32 5.26 4.13
N PHE A 93 -1.55 5.57 3.10
CA PHE A 93 -1.54 4.78 1.88
C PHE A 93 -0.16 4.77 1.21
N THR A 94 0.10 3.74 0.44
CA THR A 94 1.31 3.60 -0.34
C THR A 94 1.06 3.87 -1.81
N ASP A 95 2.07 4.40 -2.50
CA ASP A 95 2.14 4.44 -3.95
C ASP A 95 3.33 3.58 -4.39
N HIS A 96 3.04 2.54 -5.17
CA HIS A 96 4.02 1.55 -5.65
C HIS A 96 4.86 2.09 -6.82
N GLY A 97 4.42 3.18 -7.46
CA GLY A 97 4.92 3.59 -8.77
C GLY A 97 4.46 2.65 -9.89
N LYS A 98 4.87 2.96 -11.11
CA LYS A 98 4.62 2.15 -12.31
C LYS A 98 5.93 1.58 -12.85
N THR A 99 5.85 0.42 -13.44
CA THR A 99 6.96 -0.24 -14.13
C THR A 99 6.80 -0.10 -15.64
N TYR A 100 7.89 0.17 -16.32
CA TYR A 100 8.00 0.27 -17.76
C TYR A 100 9.11 -0.66 -18.27
N SER A 101 9.29 -0.79 -19.55
CA SER A 101 10.24 -1.74 -20.13
C SER A 101 11.70 -1.54 -19.68
N ARG A 102 12.12 -0.33 -19.35
CA ARG A 102 13.52 0.01 -19.01
C ARG A 102 13.68 0.92 -17.78
N HIS A 103 12.59 1.32 -17.12
CA HIS A 103 12.60 2.13 -15.90
C HIS A 103 11.35 1.86 -15.08
N ARG A 104 11.32 2.39 -13.87
CA ARG A 104 10.14 2.44 -13.02
C ARG A 104 10.11 3.75 -12.25
N ASP A 105 8.91 4.14 -11.84
CA ASP A 105 8.73 5.23 -10.88
C ASP A 105 9.16 4.77 -9.47
N PHE A 106 9.71 5.66 -8.68
CA PHE A 106 9.76 5.49 -7.25
C PHE A 106 8.37 5.71 -6.65
N GLY A 107 8.18 5.17 -5.46
CA GLY A 107 6.96 5.35 -4.69
C GLY A 107 7.24 5.88 -3.28
N GLY A 108 6.19 5.97 -2.48
CA GLY A 108 6.26 6.54 -1.14
C GLY A 108 5.12 6.14 -0.22
N LEU A 109 5.18 6.69 0.97
CA LEU A 109 4.16 6.62 2.00
C LEU A 109 3.48 7.99 2.13
N PHE A 110 2.16 8.00 2.16
CA PHE A 110 1.34 9.19 2.12
C PHE A 110 0.30 9.20 3.25
N PHE A 111 -0.21 10.39 3.55
CA PHE A 111 -1.19 10.61 4.62
C PHE A 111 -2.25 11.61 4.18
N LEU A 112 -3.51 11.27 4.43
CA LEU A 112 -4.65 12.17 4.29
C LEU A 112 -5.35 12.28 5.64
N ALA A 113 -5.37 13.47 6.23
CA ALA A 113 -6.08 13.69 7.47
C ALA A 113 -7.59 13.55 7.29
N HIS A 114 -8.29 13.08 8.30
CA HIS A 114 -9.75 12.94 8.26
C HIS A 114 -10.41 14.28 7.91
N GLY A 115 -11.26 14.27 6.87
CA GLY A 115 -11.96 15.45 6.39
C GLY A 115 -11.11 16.45 5.59
N ALA A 116 -9.82 16.20 5.39
CA ALA A 116 -8.99 17.02 4.51
C ALA A 116 -9.22 16.68 3.03
N SER A 117 -8.99 17.67 2.18
CA SER A 117 -9.04 17.54 0.71
C SER A 117 -7.67 17.33 0.07
N GLU A 118 -6.58 17.45 0.84
CA GLU A 118 -5.22 17.34 0.36
C GLU A 118 -4.43 16.37 1.23
N ALA A 119 -3.75 15.44 0.58
CA ALA A 119 -2.80 14.54 1.23
C ALA A 119 -1.40 15.16 1.25
N LYS A 120 -0.56 14.63 2.14
CA LYS A 120 0.86 14.95 2.20
C LYS A 120 1.71 13.71 2.04
N GLU A 121 2.87 13.89 1.46
CA GLU A 121 3.93 12.91 1.42
C GLU A 121 4.56 12.81 2.81
N LEU A 122 4.66 11.60 3.34
CA LEU A 122 5.36 11.33 4.60
C LEU A 122 6.83 10.98 4.36
N ASP A 123 7.06 10.10 3.39
CA ASP A 123 8.41 9.74 2.94
C ASP A 123 8.36 9.15 1.52
N PHE A 124 9.42 9.35 0.75
CA PHE A 124 9.47 9.00 -0.68
C PHE A 124 10.82 8.38 -1.07
N HIS A 125 10.97 8.00 -2.34
CA HIS A 125 12.13 7.33 -2.93
C HIS A 125 12.30 5.86 -2.53
N TYR A 126 11.20 5.16 -2.31
CA TYR A 126 11.16 3.72 -2.14
C TYR A 126 10.99 3.01 -3.49
N SER A 127 11.51 1.79 -3.58
CA SER A 127 11.50 1.04 -4.85
C SER A 127 10.08 0.63 -5.26
N SER A 128 9.31 0.09 -4.33
CA SER A 128 8.00 -0.48 -4.62
C SER A 128 7.15 -0.63 -3.35
N PRO A 129 6.77 0.50 -2.70
CA PRO A 129 5.86 0.46 -1.56
C PRO A 129 4.59 -0.33 -1.88
N ASN A 130 4.23 -1.27 -1.01
CA ASN A 130 3.09 -2.16 -1.18
C ASN A 130 2.26 -2.16 0.11
N GLY A 131 2.11 -3.28 0.80
CA GLY A 131 1.32 -3.37 2.01
C GLY A 131 1.65 -2.30 3.05
N VAL A 132 0.64 -1.74 3.68
CA VAL A 132 0.77 -0.75 4.76
C VAL A 132 -0.10 -1.14 5.95
N GLY A 133 0.39 -0.94 7.17
CA GLY A 133 -0.35 -1.24 8.39
C GLY A 133 0.10 -0.40 9.57
N LEU A 134 -0.80 -0.18 10.51
CA LEU A 134 -0.53 0.53 11.76
C LEU A 134 -0.29 -0.46 12.90
N ALA A 135 0.72 -0.20 13.72
CA ALA A 135 0.87 -0.89 15.00
C ALA A 135 -0.42 -0.74 15.85
N PRO A 136 -0.72 -1.68 16.76
CA PRO A 136 -1.96 -1.62 17.56
C PRO A 136 -2.13 -0.35 18.40
N ASP A 137 -1.03 0.31 18.77
CA ASP A 137 -0.99 1.60 19.46
C ASP A 137 -1.02 2.82 18.53
N GLU A 138 -0.96 2.57 17.20
CA GLU A 138 -0.95 3.58 16.14
C GLU A 138 0.24 4.55 16.19
N GLN A 139 1.34 4.16 16.87
CA GLN A 139 2.55 4.97 16.94
C GLN A 139 3.60 4.61 15.89
N THR A 140 3.37 3.55 15.13
CA THR A 140 4.28 3.11 14.05
C THR A 140 3.46 2.68 12.84
N VAL A 141 3.86 3.18 11.67
CA VAL A 141 3.38 2.67 10.36
C VAL A 141 4.40 1.68 9.83
N PHE A 142 3.93 0.51 9.41
CA PHE A 142 4.75 -0.48 8.71
C PHE A 142 4.45 -0.44 7.21
N MET A 143 5.48 -0.60 6.40
CA MET A 143 5.38 -0.60 4.94
C MET A 143 6.24 -1.70 4.35
N ALA A 144 5.63 -2.55 3.55
CA ALA A 144 6.34 -3.55 2.75
C ALA A 144 6.90 -2.90 1.48
N ASP A 145 8.13 -3.24 1.09
CA ASP A 145 8.72 -2.87 -0.19
C ASP A 145 8.95 -4.15 -1.00
N THR A 146 8.17 -4.33 -2.06
CA THR A 146 8.11 -5.56 -2.85
C THR A 146 9.47 -5.94 -3.41
N MET A 147 10.06 -5.08 -4.24
CA MET A 147 11.26 -5.41 -5.04
C MET A 147 12.51 -5.57 -4.19
N THR A 148 12.54 -4.99 -3.01
CA THR A 148 13.70 -5.09 -2.11
C THR A 148 13.55 -6.16 -1.03
N GLY A 149 12.34 -6.74 -0.88
CA GLY A 149 12.03 -7.70 0.17
C GLY A 149 12.27 -7.13 1.58
N ARG A 150 11.99 -5.82 1.75
CA ARG A 150 12.21 -5.10 3.00
C ARG A 150 10.91 -4.74 3.68
N MET A 151 10.92 -4.84 5.00
CA MET A 151 9.90 -4.28 5.87
C MET A 151 10.44 -3.00 6.50
N TRP A 152 9.77 -1.90 6.25
CA TRP A 152 10.06 -0.59 6.82
C TRP A 152 9.12 -0.27 7.97
N ALA A 153 9.59 0.50 8.95
CA ALA A 153 8.78 1.08 10.01
C ALA A 153 9.05 2.58 10.14
N PHE A 154 7.99 3.33 10.29
CA PHE A 154 7.99 4.79 10.44
C PHE A 154 7.37 5.11 11.79
N ASP A 155 8.20 5.49 12.74
CA ASP A 155 7.72 5.92 14.06
C ASP A 155 7.09 7.31 13.94
N LEU A 156 5.95 7.51 14.58
CA LEU A 156 5.18 8.75 14.48
C LEU A 156 5.39 9.61 15.74
N GLU A 157 5.61 10.92 15.55
CA GLU A 157 5.49 11.91 16.64
C GLU A 157 4.01 12.23 16.93
N SER A 158 3.20 12.22 15.88
CA SER A 158 1.75 12.37 15.91
C SER A 158 1.17 11.88 14.57
N PRO A 159 -0.16 11.72 14.42
CA PRO A 159 -0.75 11.31 13.15
C PRO A 159 -0.25 12.15 11.97
N GLY A 160 0.30 11.46 10.98
CA GLY A 160 0.88 12.07 9.78
C GLY A 160 2.16 12.89 10.00
N ILE A 161 2.86 12.74 11.11
CA ILE A 161 4.19 13.33 11.33
C ILE A 161 5.16 12.22 11.74
N ILE A 162 6.11 11.92 10.85
CA ILE A 162 7.15 10.92 11.08
C ILE A 162 8.24 11.52 11.96
N LYS A 163 8.70 10.73 12.94
CA LYS A 163 9.96 10.93 13.64
C LYS A 163 11.08 10.29 12.79
N PRO A 164 11.95 11.06 12.13
CA PRO A 164 12.94 10.49 11.23
C PRO A 164 13.87 9.49 11.94
N ALA A 165 14.06 8.33 11.35
CA ALA A 165 14.95 7.30 11.87
C ALA A 165 16.44 7.68 11.70
N SER A 166 16.74 8.51 10.69
CA SER A 166 18.08 9.04 10.41
C SER A 166 18.00 10.36 9.64
N PRO A 167 19.11 11.09 9.47
CA PRO A 167 19.15 12.27 8.60
C PRO A 167 18.85 11.99 7.12
N PHE A 168 18.86 10.71 6.71
CA PHE A 168 18.72 10.30 5.31
C PHE A 168 17.38 9.60 5.00
N ASN A 169 16.72 9.04 6.03
CA ASN A 169 15.49 8.26 5.87
C ASN A 169 14.50 8.55 6.99
N GLY A 170 13.24 8.74 6.64
CA GLY A 170 12.14 8.79 7.59
C GLY A 170 11.92 7.44 8.28
N GLY A 171 11.96 6.36 7.49
CA GLY A 171 11.77 4.99 7.97
C GLY A 171 13.06 4.28 8.40
N ARG A 172 12.92 3.29 9.27
CA ARG A 172 13.96 2.30 9.62
C ARG A 172 13.61 0.94 9.00
N VAL A 173 14.63 0.19 8.59
CA VAL A 173 14.45 -1.20 8.15
C VAL A 173 14.22 -2.08 9.38
N VAL A 174 13.11 -2.82 9.40
CA VAL A 174 12.80 -3.82 10.44
C VAL A 174 13.37 -5.17 10.08
N ALA A 175 13.17 -5.58 8.82
CA ALA A 175 13.67 -6.84 8.31
C ALA A 175 14.01 -6.71 6.82
N THR A 176 14.99 -7.50 6.38
CA THR A 176 15.30 -7.72 4.96
C THR A 176 15.36 -9.24 4.74
N MET A 177 14.58 -9.73 3.78
CA MET A 177 14.57 -11.16 3.50
C MET A 177 15.84 -11.61 2.79
N PRO A 178 16.36 -12.78 3.14
CA PRO A 178 17.49 -13.37 2.43
C PRO A 178 17.07 -13.84 1.03
N GLY A 179 17.99 -13.77 0.09
CA GLY A 179 17.76 -14.18 -1.30
C GLY A 179 16.82 -13.25 -2.04
N LEU A 180 16.15 -13.78 -3.06
CA LEU A 180 15.14 -13.06 -3.82
C LEU A 180 13.76 -13.33 -3.20
N GLN A 181 13.13 -12.29 -2.68
CA GLN A 181 11.77 -12.36 -2.16
C GLN A 181 11.01 -11.07 -2.45
N TYR A 182 9.73 -11.22 -2.77
CA TYR A 182 8.80 -10.12 -3.01
C TYR A 182 7.74 -10.10 -1.91
N PHE A 183 7.63 -8.96 -1.23
CA PHE A 183 6.55 -8.69 -0.30
C PHE A 183 5.34 -8.11 -1.02
N ASP A 184 4.15 -8.44 -0.53
CA ASP A 184 2.87 -7.91 -1.01
C ASP A 184 2.12 -7.22 0.14
N SER A 185 0.81 -7.29 0.15
CA SER A 185 -0.03 -6.73 1.21
C SER A 185 0.29 -7.34 2.58
N LEU A 186 -0.03 -6.60 3.62
CA LEU A 186 0.23 -7.02 5.00
C LEU A 186 -0.98 -6.82 5.90
N ALA A 187 -0.96 -7.50 7.04
CA ALA A 187 -1.88 -7.28 8.15
C ALA A 187 -1.11 -7.28 9.47
N MET A 188 -1.64 -6.57 10.45
CA MET A 188 -1.06 -6.53 11.80
C MET A 188 -1.78 -7.49 12.73
N THR A 189 -1.01 -8.21 13.55
CA THR A 189 -1.60 -8.95 14.68
C THR A 189 -1.85 -8.03 15.88
N ALA A 190 -2.73 -8.45 16.80
CA ALA A 190 -2.94 -7.73 18.05
C ALA A 190 -1.68 -7.65 18.92
N ALA A 191 -0.71 -8.54 18.73
CA ALA A 191 0.60 -8.52 19.40
C ALA A 191 1.62 -7.57 18.75
N GLY A 192 1.24 -6.89 17.66
CA GLY A 192 2.11 -5.96 16.94
C GLY A 192 3.05 -6.60 15.91
N ASN A 193 2.88 -7.89 15.60
CA ASN A 193 3.64 -8.52 14.53
C ASN A 193 3.03 -8.16 13.16
N VAL A 194 3.90 -8.00 12.16
CA VAL A 194 3.50 -7.84 10.76
C VAL A 194 3.38 -9.21 10.11
N CYS A 195 2.22 -9.52 9.53
CA CYS A 195 2.01 -10.69 8.68
C CYS A 195 1.99 -10.21 7.22
N VAL A 196 3.07 -10.43 6.48
CA VAL A 196 3.19 -10.00 5.09
C VAL A 196 3.12 -11.17 4.14
N ALA A 197 2.35 -11.02 3.06
CA ALA A 197 2.32 -12.00 1.98
C ALA A 197 3.67 -12.02 1.26
N THR A 198 4.18 -13.23 0.98
CA THR A 198 5.46 -13.46 0.29
C THR A 198 5.23 -14.19 -1.02
N ILE A 199 5.47 -13.50 -2.14
CA ILE A 199 5.02 -13.97 -3.46
C ILE A 199 5.85 -15.17 -3.94
N LEU A 200 7.19 -15.09 -3.87
CA LEU A 200 8.05 -16.06 -4.57
C LEU A 200 8.16 -17.41 -3.89
N ASN A 201 8.11 -17.46 -2.57
CA ASN A 201 8.11 -18.74 -1.83
C ASN A 201 6.73 -19.15 -1.31
N GLY A 202 5.68 -18.44 -1.71
CA GLY A 202 4.28 -18.76 -1.44
C GLY A 202 3.94 -18.92 0.03
N GLY A 203 3.33 -17.91 0.67
CA GLY A 203 2.99 -18.00 2.09
C GLY A 203 2.92 -16.66 2.79
N ILE A 204 2.97 -16.70 4.10
CA ILE A 204 2.99 -15.53 4.98
C ILE A 204 4.29 -15.51 5.77
N THR A 205 4.99 -14.39 5.73
CA THR A 205 6.11 -14.12 6.63
C THR A 205 5.62 -13.25 7.79
N THR A 206 5.71 -13.77 8.99
CA THR A 206 5.42 -13.03 10.23
C THR A 206 6.71 -12.41 10.74
N ILE A 207 6.71 -11.08 10.91
CA ILE A 207 7.87 -10.30 11.35
C ILE A 207 7.52 -9.63 12.67
N THR A 208 8.36 -9.81 13.69
CA THR A 208 8.21 -9.12 14.96
C THR A 208 8.67 -7.66 14.85
N PRO A 209 8.24 -6.75 15.75
CA PRO A 209 8.76 -5.37 15.79
C PRO A 209 10.29 -5.28 15.95
N GLY A 210 10.91 -6.33 16.50
CA GLY A 210 12.36 -6.46 16.66
C GLY A 210 13.09 -6.97 15.42
N GLY A 211 12.36 -7.42 14.38
CA GLY A 211 12.94 -7.89 13.11
C GLY A 211 13.14 -9.39 13.01
N ASP A 212 12.83 -10.16 14.06
CA ASP A 212 12.80 -11.63 13.95
C ASP A 212 11.65 -12.03 13.02
N PHE A 213 11.86 -13.04 12.18
CA PHE A 213 10.83 -13.46 11.25
C PHE A 213 10.66 -14.98 11.18
N HIS A 214 9.46 -15.40 10.85
CA HIS A 214 9.08 -16.79 10.58
C HIS A 214 8.21 -16.85 9.33
N HIS A 215 8.53 -17.78 8.42
CA HIS A 215 7.76 -18.02 7.20
C HIS A 215 6.87 -19.25 7.36
N THR A 216 5.59 -19.10 7.00
CA THR A 216 4.62 -20.18 6.91
C THR A 216 4.22 -20.32 5.45
N ALA A 217 4.63 -21.42 4.81
CA ALA A 217 4.25 -21.76 3.44
C ALA A 217 2.79 -22.27 3.38
N PHE A 218 2.15 -22.11 2.22
CA PHE A 218 0.85 -22.70 1.89
C PHE A 218 1.01 -24.04 1.17
#